data_1b333c3f65c336269953b5d64e36daa5
#
_entry.id   1b333c3f65c336269953b5d64e36daa5
#
_cell.length_a   1.000
_cell.length_b   1.000
_cell.length_c   1.000
_cell.angle_alpha   90.00
_cell.angle_beta   90.00
_cell.angle_gamma   90.00
#
_symmetry.space_group_name_H-M   'P 1'
#
loop_
_entity.id
_entity.type
_entity.pdbx_description
1 polymer ?
#
loop_
_entity_poly.entity_id
_entity_poly.type
_entity_poly.pdbx_seq_one_letter_code
_entity_poly.pdbx_strand_id
1 'polypeptide(L)'
;MYKLLLTLLVSIPLIAHDHSAEKPTFPGLISSEVFNLGNDMVMHVERRNSCNQDGTPKHFHPAAGTLVYVLDGTSQSKSSGSWKEYTKNEYWFEKSDWVHGGEADTPSLPEGTCQQLLVIRVAEEGKEHTVFID
;
A
#
# COMPACT_ATOMS: atom_id res chain seq x y z
N MET A 1 -5.81 56.10 48.31
CA MET A 1 -5.51 55.91 46.89
C MET A 1 -5.08 54.44 46.68
N TYR A 2 -6.00 53.57 46.36
CA TYR A 2 -5.69 52.15 46.09
C TYR A 2 -5.47 51.97 44.58
N LYS A 3 -4.27 51.53 44.18
CA LYS A 3 -3.97 51.14 42.81
C LYS A 3 -4.42 49.70 42.58
N LEU A 4 -5.43 49.51 41.75
CA LEU A 4 -5.91 48.21 41.30
C LEU A 4 -4.96 47.70 40.22
N LEU A 5 -4.22 46.62 40.52
CA LEU A 5 -3.36 45.95 39.53
C LEU A 5 -4.21 44.93 38.78
N LEU A 6 -4.51 45.22 37.53
CA LEU A 6 -5.26 44.33 36.67
C LEU A 6 -4.29 43.34 36.00
N THR A 7 -4.28 42.08 36.47
CA THR A 7 -3.46 41.02 35.89
C THR A 7 -4.19 40.42 34.70
N LEU A 8 -3.68 40.67 33.48
CA LEU A 8 -4.20 40.11 32.24
C LEU A 8 -3.69 38.68 32.09
N LEU A 9 -4.57 37.67 32.30
CA LEU A 9 -4.30 36.28 32.01
C LEU A 9 -4.44 36.03 30.50
N VAL A 10 -3.30 35.92 29.81
CA VAL A 10 -3.28 35.49 28.40
C VAL A 10 -3.31 33.98 28.39
N SER A 11 -4.47 33.41 28.03
CA SER A 11 -4.62 31.97 27.75
C SER A 11 -4.06 31.69 26.36
N ILE A 12 -2.95 30.99 26.29
CA ILE A 12 -2.37 30.48 25.04
C ILE A 12 -3.14 29.20 24.69
N PRO A 13 -3.81 29.10 23.51
CA PRO A 13 -4.41 27.86 23.10
C PRO A 13 -3.31 26.83 22.83
N LEU A 14 -3.36 25.69 23.51
CA LEU A 14 -2.55 24.53 23.22
C LEU A 14 -3.07 23.95 21.90
N ILE A 15 -2.36 24.19 20.79
CA ILE A 15 -2.62 23.52 19.53
C ILE A 15 -2.09 22.10 19.71
N ALA A 16 -2.98 21.16 20.01
CA ALA A 16 -2.68 19.74 19.94
C ALA A 16 -2.43 19.42 18.45
N HIS A 17 -1.17 19.20 18.09
CA HIS A 17 -0.83 18.59 16.80
C HIS A 17 -1.24 17.13 16.90
N ASP A 18 -2.35 16.81 16.28
CA ASP A 18 -2.76 15.43 16.04
C ASP A 18 -1.78 14.83 15.03
N HIS A 19 -0.76 14.15 15.54
CA HIS A 19 0.11 13.30 14.76
C HIS A 19 -0.65 11.99 14.46
N SER A 20 -1.67 12.06 13.64
CA SER A 20 -2.17 10.85 13.00
C SER A 20 -1.02 10.32 12.14
N ALA A 21 -0.42 9.21 12.56
CA ALA A 21 0.60 8.52 11.75
C ALA A 21 -0.01 8.27 10.36
N GLU A 22 0.63 8.80 9.33
CA GLU A 22 0.17 8.60 7.95
C GLU A 22 0.13 7.10 7.67
N LYS A 23 -1.02 6.60 7.23
CA LYS A 23 -1.16 5.17 6.93
C LYS A 23 -0.15 4.79 5.84
N PRO A 24 0.57 3.68 5.99
CA PRO A 24 1.47 3.22 4.95
C PRO A 24 0.72 3.07 3.63
N THR A 25 1.35 3.45 2.54
CA THR A 25 0.80 3.36 1.19
C THR A 25 1.79 2.67 0.27
N PHE A 26 1.30 2.02 -0.77
CA PHE A 26 2.19 1.51 -1.80
C PHE A 26 2.69 2.64 -2.68
N PRO A 27 4.00 2.68 -2.98
CA PRO A 27 4.56 3.69 -3.86
C PRO A 27 4.07 3.54 -5.31
N GLY A 28 4.14 4.63 -6.05
CA GLY A 28 4.04 4.63 -7.50
C GLY A 28 2.65 4.38 -8.09
N LEU A 29 1.56 4.70 -7.38
CA LEU A 29 0.21 4.63 -7.95
C LEU A 29 0.07 5.63 -9.11
N ILE A 30 -0.26 5.13 -10.32
CA ILE A 30 -0.52 5.95 -11.50
C ILE A 30 -2.02 6.15 -11.71
N SER A 31 -2.81 5.08 -11.61
CA SER A 31 -4.26 5.11 -11.74
C SER A 31 -4.90 4.01 -10.91
N SER A 32 -6.13 4.26 -10.49
CA SER A 32 -6.98 3.29 -9.80
C SER A 32 -8.40 3.40 -10.35
N GLU A 33 -8.99 2.27 -10.71
CA GLU A 33 -10.35 2.14 -11.19
C GLU A 33 -11.07 1.04 -10.40
N VAL A 34 -12.38 1.21 -10.20
CA VAL A 34 -13.23 0.24 -9.50
C VAL A 34 -14.40 -0.13 -10.40
N PHE A 35 -14.58 -1.41 -10.62
CA PHE A 35 -15.67 -1.97 -11.41
C PHE A 35 -16.62 -2.75 -10.52
N ASN A 36 -17.92 -2.46 -10.59
CA ASN A 36 -18.94 -3.23 -9.89
C ASN A 36 -19.17 -4.55 -10.66
N LEU A 37 -19.04 -5.67 -9.96
CA LEU A 37 -19.23 -7.01 -10.52
C LEU A 37 -20.63 -7.60 -10.20
N GLY A 38 -21.45 -6.89 -9.43
CA GLY A 38 -22.69 -7.41 -8.87
C GLY A 38 -22.46 -8.27 -7.62
N ASN A 39 -23.55 -8.64 -6.92
CA ASN A 39 -23.51 -9.45 -5.70
C ASN A 39 -22.55 -8.91 -4.63
N ASP A 40 -22.56 -7.60 -4.42
CA ASP A 40 -21.70 -6.89 -3.47
C ASP A 40 -20.18 -7.10 -3.70
N MET A 41 -19.78 -7.43 -4.93
CA MET A 41 -18.39 -7.62 -5.32
C MET A 41 -17.91 -6.50 -6.23
N VAL A 42 -16.68 -6.09 -6.03
CA VAL A 42 -15.98 -5.08 -6.84
C VAL A 42 -14.63 -5.59 -7.28
N MET A 43 -14.17 -5.11 -8.44
CA MET A 43 -12.82 -5.33 -8.93
C MET A 43 -12.06 -4.01 -8.91
N HIS A 44 -10.99 -3.95 -8.14
CA HIS A 44 -10.03 -2.86 -8.13
C HIS A 44 -8.94 -3.14 -9.14
N VAL A 45 -8.69 -2.19 -10.03
CA VAL A 45 -7.63 -2.28 -11.05
C VAL A 45 -6.71 -1.09 -10.86
N GLU A 46 -5.44 -1.36 -10.53
CA GLU A 46 -4.45 -0.32 -10.28
C GLU A 46 -3.27 -0.48 -11.23
N ARG A 47 -2.79 0.65 -11.77
CA ARG A 47 -1.50 0.73 -12.45
C ARG A 47 -0.50 1.38 -11.52
N ARG A 48 0.67 0.77 -11.43
CA ARG A 48 1.77 1.22 -10.56
C ARG A 48 3.08 1.28 -11.32
N ASN A 49 3.90 2.27 -10.97
CA ASN A 49 5.26 2.38 -11.46
C ASN A 49 6.17 2.73 -10.28
N SER A 50 7.16 1.90 -9.99
CA SER A 50 8.13 2.16 -8.94
C SER A 50 9.53 1.72 -9.38
N CYS A 51 10.53 2.43 -8.90
CA CYS A 51 11.94 2.12 -9.10
C CYS A 51 12.62 1.98 -7.74
N ASN A 52 13.72 1.21 -7.70
CA ASN A 52 14.60 1.06 -6.53
C ASN A 52 13.96 0.44 -5.30
N GLN A 53 12.83 -0.23 -5.44
CA GLN A 53 12.19 -1.05 -4.40
C GLN A 53 12.29 -0.45 -2.99
N ASP A 54 11.72 0.73 -2.80
CA ASP A 54 11.33 1.15 -1.48
C ASP A 54 10.41 0.05 -0.95
N GLY A 55 10.93 -0.74 -0.02
CA GLY A 55 10.39 -2.04 0.33
C GLY A 55 8.87 -2.02 0.48
N THR A 56 8.23 -3.01 -0.05
CA THR A 56 6.78 -3.16 0.11
C THR A 56 6.47 -3.32 1.59
N PRO A 57 5.67 -2.44 2.21
CA PRO A 57 5.30 -2.59 3.61
C PRO A 57 4.63 -3.95 3.86
N LYS A 58 4.82 -4.52 5.04
CA LYS A 58 4.18 -5.77 5.42
C LYS A 58 2.66 -5.61 5.41
N HIS A 59 1.98 -6.50 4.71
CA HIS A 59 0.53 -6.40 4.50
C HIS A 59 -0.08 -7.74 4.10
N PHE A 60 -1.41 -7.76 4.00
CA PHE A 60 -2.18 -8.83 3.37
C PHE A 60 -3.40 -8.27 2.63
N HIS A 61 -4.01 -9.10 1.80
CA HIS A 61 -5.22 -8.77 1.08
C HIS A 61 -6.38 -9.63 1.58
N PRO A 62 -7.39 -9.08 2.30
CA PRO A 62 -8.62 -9.80 2.65
C PRO A 62 -9.56 -9.98 1.46
N ALA A 63 -9.10 -9.65 0.26
CA ALA A 63 -9.80 -9.89 -1.00
C ALA A 63 -9.84 -11.37 -1.36
N ALA A 64 -10.71 -11.76 -2.27
CA ALA A 64 -10.77 -13.14 -2.79
C ALA A 64 -9.46 -13.59 -3.46
N GLY A 65 -8.65 -12.63 -3.87
CA GLY A 65 -7.30 -12.82 -4.38
C GLY A 65 -6.81 -11.58 -5.13
N THR A 66 -5.50 -11.52 -5.31
CA THR A 66 -4.83 -10.43 -6.03
C THR A 66 -4.01 -11.02 -7.16
N LEU A 67 -4.26 -10.58 -8.38
CA LEU A 67 -3.41 -10.85 -9.53
C LEU A 67 -2.48 -9.65 -9.75
N VAL A 68 -1.18 -9.91 -9.85
CA VAL A 68 -0.18 -8.90 -10.21
C VAL A 68 0.46 -9.29 -11.52
N TYR A 69 0.36 -8.42 -12.51
CA TYR A 69 0.90 -8.61 -13.86
C TYR A 69 1.99 -7.58 -14.13
N VAL A 70 3.13 -8.03 -14.64
CA VAL A 70 4.25 -7.15 -15.01
C VAL A 70 4.04 -6.60 -16.41
N LEU A 71 3.73 -5.31 -16.49
CA LEU A 71 3.57 -4.59 -17.76
C LEU A 71 4.92 -4.29 -18.41
N ASP A 72 5.91 -3.94 -17.57
CA ASP A 72 7.29 -3.67 -18.00
C ASP A 72 8.26 -3.73 -16.82
N GLY A 73 9.55 -3.98 -17.11
CA GLY A 73 10.60 -4.10 -16.10
C GLY A 73 10.66 -5.45 -15.42
N THR A 74 11.12 -5.46 -14.17
CA THR A 74 11.31 -6.67 -13.36
C THR A 74 10.76 -6.47 -11.96
N SER A 75 10.04 -7.46 -11.48
CA SER A 75 9.52 -7.55 -10.12
C SER A 75 9.85 -8.91 -9.51
N GLN A 76 9.59 -9.09 -8.23
CA GLN A 76 9.79 -10.37 -7.55
C GLN A 76 8.71 -10.64 -6.52
N SER A 77 8.39 -11.91 -6.33
CA SER A 77 7.41 -12.35 -5.34
C SER A 77 7.76 -13.73 -4.79
N LYS A 78 7.35 -13.96 -3.55
CA LYS A 78 7.46 -15.27 -2.85
C LYS A 78 6.14 -16.04 -2.85
N SER A 79 5.15 -15.61 -3.63
CA SER A 79 3.79 -16.17 -3.66
C SER A 79 3.74 -17.66 -4.02
N SER A 80 4.75 -18.17 -4.71
CA SER A 80 4.90 -19.60 -5.05
C SER A 80 5.60 -20.44 -3.97
N GLY A 81 5.94 -19.83 -2.81
CA GLY A 81 6.67 -20.47 -1.71
C GLY A 81 8.18 -20.22 -1.71
N SER A 82 8.75 -19.74 -2.79
CA SER A 82 10.14 -19.29 -2.93
C SER A 82 10.20 -18.01 -3.74
N TRP A 83 11.28 -17.22 -3.57
CA TRP A 83 11.50 -16.03 -4.36
C TRP A 83 11.64 -16.39 -5.83
N LYS A 84 10.88 -15.67 -6.66
CA LYS A 84 10.95 -15.75 -8.12
C LYS A 84 10.93 -14.34 -8.69
N GLU A 85 11.77 -14.09 -9.70
CA GLU A 85 11.66 -12.91 -10.55
C GLU A 85 10.59 -13.10 -11.60
N TYR A 86 9.89 -12.00 -11.87
CA TYR A 86 8.86 -11.89 -12.90
C TYR A 86 9.22 -10.71 -13.80
N THR A 87 9.26 -10.97 -15.09
CA THR A 87 9.56 -9.99 -16.12
C THR A 87 8.31 -9.66 -16.94
N LYS A 88 8.45 -8.76 -17.90
CA LYS A 88 7.37 -8.33 -18.78
C LYS A 88 6.52 -9.51 -19.30
N ASN A 89 5.18 -9.38 -19.21
CA ASN A 89 4.18 -10.36 -19.56
C ASN A 89 4.09 -11.59 -18.60
N GLU A 90 4.84 -11.60 -17.51
CA GLU A 90 4.66 -12.59 -16.46
C GLU A 90 3.74 -12.04 -15.35
N TYR A 91 3.22 -12.94 -14.53
CA TYR A 91 2.31 -12.60 -13.44
C TYR A 91 2.43 -13.58 -12.29
N TRP A 92 1.92 -13.17 -11.14
CA TRP A 92 1.73 -14.05 -9.99
C TRP A 92 0.37 -13.78 -9.35
N PHE A 93 -0.03 -14.71 -8.49
CA PHE A 93 -1.26 -14.62 -7.73
C PHE A 93 -0.96 -14.62 -6.24
N GLU A 94 -1.59 -13.71 -5.52
CA GLU A 94 -1.52 -13.59 -4.08
C GLU A 94 -2.84 -14.07 -3.49
N LYS A 95 -2.76 -15.13 -2.67
CA LYS A 95 -3.94 -15.72 -2.03
C LYS A 95 -4.50 -14.75 -1.01
N SER A 96 -5.80 -14.87 -0.74
CA SER A 96 -6.46 -14.19 0.38
C SER A 96 -5.67 -14.42 1.67
N ASP A 97 -5.55 -13.36 2.47
CA ASP A 97 -4.92 -13.36 3.80
C ASP A 97 -3.45 -13.81 3.84
N TRP A 98 -2.79 -13.94 2.69
CA TRP A 98 -1.35 -14.19 2.67
C TRP A 98 -0.59 -12.94 3.08
N VAL A 99 0.09 -13.02 4.23
CA VAL A 99 0.93 -11.94 4.76
C VAL A 99 2.25 -11.91 4.00
N HIS A 100 2.60 -10.77 3.42
CA HIS A 100 3.81 -10.56 2.64
C HIS A 100 4.28 -9.10 2.68
N GLY A 101 5.45 -8.83 2.11
CA GLY A 101 6.13 -7.53 2.22
C GLY A 101 6.93 -7.43 3.52
N GLY A 102 8.02 -6.68 3.47
CA GLY A 102 8.91 -6.49 4.61
C GLY A 102 9.71 -7.75 5.00
N GLU A 103 9.80 -8.75 4.12
CA GLU A 103 10.59 -9.95 4.36
C GLU A 103 12.09 -9.61 4.42
N ALA A 104 12.76 -10.08 5.48
CA ALA A 104 14.19 -9.84 5.68
C ALA A 104 15.07 -10.57 4.64
N ASP A 105 14.53 -11.60 3.99
CA ASP A 105 15.21 -12.40 2.96
C ASP A 105 14.88 -11.98 1.53
N THR A 106 14.30 -10.78 1.34
CA THR A 106 14.00 -10.23 0.01
C THR A 106 15.28 -10.07 -0.80
N PRO A 107 15.40 -10.74 -1.96
CA PRO A 107 16.59 -10.58 -2.80
C PRO A 107 16.74 -9.15 -3.31
N SER A 108 17.97 -8.67 -3.38
CA SER A 108 18.25 -7.36 -3.97
C SER A 108 18.16 -7.45 -5.48
N LEU A 109 17.40 -6.57 -6.09
CA LEU A 109 17.46 -6.33 -7.54
C LEU A 109 18.58 -5.31 -7.85
N PRO A 110 19.11 -5.31 -9.07
CA PRO A 110 20.10 -4.31 -9.49
C PRO A 110 19.60 -2.88 -9.25
N GLU A 111 20.53 -1.99 -8.89
CA GLU A 111 20.23 -0.57 -8.73
C GLU A 111 19.61 0.00 -10.03
N GLY A 112 18.60 0.84 -9.87
CA GLY A 112 17.88 1.42 -11.00
C GLY A 112 16.81 0.48 -11.62
N THR A 113 16.63 -0.73 -11.10
CA THR A 113 15.54 -1.59 -11.57
C THR A 113 14.20 -0.94 -11.31
N CYS A 114 13.41 -0.79 -12.36
CA CYS A 114 12.04 -0.29 -12.30
C CYS A 114 11.05 -1.38 -12.66
N GLN A 115 9.82 -1.21 -12.21
CA GLN A 115 8.70 -2.09 -12.53
C GLN A 115 7.45 -1.29 -12.84
N GLN A 116 6.69 -1.73 -13.84
CA GLN A 116 5.34 -1.27 -14.10
C GLN A 116 4.41 -2.46 -13.90
N LEU A 117 3.44 -2.30 -13.02
CA LEU A 117 2.54 -3.35 -12.63
C LEU A 117 1.09 -3.00 -12.94
N LEU A 118 0.31 -4.01 -13.31
CA LEU A 118 -1.15 -4.00 -13.26
C LEU A 118 -1.56 -4.91 -12.10
N VAL A 119 -2.24 -4.34 -11.11
CA VAL A 119 -2.69 -5.05 -9.92
C VAL A 119 -4.20 -5.12 -9.93
N ILE A 120 -4.75 -6.32 -9.91
CA ILE A 120 -6.19 -6.59 -9.97
C ILE A 120 -6.59 -7.32 -8.70
N ARG A 121 -7.54 -6.73 -7.95
CA ARG A 121 -8.10 -7.32 -6.72
C ARG A 121 -9.60 -7.43 -6.83
N VAL A 122 -10.14 -8.58 -6.44
CA VAL A 122 -11.59 -8.78 -6.32
C VAL A 122 -11.93 -8.85 -4.83
N ALA A 123 -12.81 -7.95 -4.37
CA ALA A 123 -13.17 -7.81 -2.97
C ALA A 123 -14.66 -7.54 -2.80
N GLU A 124 -15.16 -7.69 -1.59
CA GLU A 124 -16.50 -7.22 -1.23
C GLU A 124 -16.55 -5.68 -1.26
N GLU A 125 -17.64 -5.12 -1.74
CA GLU A 125 -17.87 -3.68 -1.77
C GLU A 125 -17.79 -3.08 -0.36
N GLY A 126 -17.08 -1.96 -0.22
CA GLY A 126 -16.90 -1.26 1.07
C GLY A 126 -15.94 -1.93 2.05
N LYS A 127 -15.31 -3.05 1.69
CA LYS A 127 -14.25 -3.68 2.49
C LYS A 127 -12.87 -3.17 2.09
N GLU A 128 -11.96 -3.12 3.07
CA GLU A 128 -10.55 -2.87 2.77
C GLU A 128 -10.00 -4.01 1.92
N HIS A 129 -9.37 -3.68 0.81
CA HIS A 129 -8.71 -4.66 -0.07
C HIS A 129 -7.23 -4.86 0.25
N THR A 130 -6.68 -4.08 1.17
CA THR A 130 -5.29 -4.17 1.66
C THR A 130 -5.25 -3.73 3.11
N VAL A 131 -4.64 -4.56 3.97
CA VAL A 131 -4.44 -4.28 5.39
C VAL A 131 -2.94 -4.30 5.67
N PHE A 132 -2.40 -3.17 6.12
CA PHE A 132 -1.00 -3.07 6.55
C PHE A 132 -0.86 -3.58 7.98
N ILE A 133 0.29 -4.22 8.26
CA ILE A 133 0.63 -4.82 9.55
C ILE A 133 1.93 -4.17 10.04
N ASP A 134 1.95 -3.85 11.32
CA ASP A 134 3.14 -3.33 12.01
C ASP A 134 4.20 -4.42 12.26
#